data_f7f2091e8381ab0d6626e791e4c0bcde
#
_entry.id   f7f2091e8381ab0d6626e791e4c0bcde
#
_cell.length_a   1.000
_cell.length_b   1.000
_cell.length_c   1.000
_cell.angle_alpha   90.00
_cell.angle_beta   90.00
_cell.angle_gamma   90.00
#
_symmetry.space_group_name_H-M   'P 1'
#
loop_
_entity.id
_entity.type
_entity.pdbx_description
1 polymer ?
#
loop_
_entity_poly.entity_id
_entity_poly.type
_entity_poly.pdbx_seq_one_letter_code
_entity_poly.pdbx_strand_id
1 'polypeptide(L)'
;MKRKIKRIQAVCIYMMLLLLLLLPQTAMAKNTEKSKTTFPVQVIHKTGDDKENFVIVIMGDGYTAGQQDQFLEDATQKARGMLTWSPYREYSDRINIYAVQAVSNESGIGVYGGKSPDTYFHVKVYGKAPGFTNGGDERAKALRTELEENYLDEGANVGTIHILCNDTGSYGASVNPLFSF
;
A
#
# COMPACT_ATOMS: atom_id res chain seq x y z
N MET A 1 -64.23 -21.31 20.96
CA MET A 1 -63.69 -20.37 19.97
C MET A 1 -62.43 -19.71 20.48
N LYS A 2 -62.34 -19.13 21.65
CA LYS A 2 -61.17 -18.40 22.21
C LYS A 2 -59.88 -19.22 22.32
N ARG A 3 -59.90 -20.55 22.56
CA ARG A 3 -58.70 -21.41 22.64
C ARG A 3 -58.04 -21.69 21.27
N LYS A 4 -58.84 -21.76 20.18
CA LYS A 4 -58.25 -21.92 18.80
C LYS A 4 -57.54 -20.69 18.35
N ILE A 5 -58.06 -19.49 18.64
CA ILE A 5 -57.44 -18.21 18.28
C ILE A 5 -56.09 -18.05 18.98
N LYS A 6 -55.98 -18.38 20.28
CA LYS A 6 -54.69 -18.30 21.00
C LYS A 6 -53.62 -19.26 20.43
N ARG A 7 -54.00 -20.45 19.96
CA ARG A 7 -53.06 -21.39 19.31
C ARG A 7 -52.57 -20.89 17.96
N ILE A 8 -53.46 -20.27 17.16
CA ILE A 8 -53.08 -19.71 15.86
C ILE A 8 -52.13 -18.51 16.06
N GLN A 9 -52.41 -17.63 17.04
CA GLN A 9 -51.53 -16.52 17.37
C GLN A 9 -50.13 -16.99 17.82
N ALA A 10 -50.03 -18.03 18.64
CA ALA A 10 -48.77 -18.60 19.09
C ALA A 10 -47.95 -19.20 17.93
N VAL A 11 -48.61 -19.88 16.98
CA VAL A 11 -47.97 -20.45 15.79
C VAL A 11 -47.46 -19.35 14.87
N CYS A 12 -48.22 -18.27 14.65
CA CYS A 12 -47.82 -17.13 13.85
C CYS A 12 -46.60 -16.42 14.47
N ILE A 13 -46.57 -16.24 15.79
CA ILE A 13 -45.43 -15.65 16.50
C ILE A 13 -44.18 -16.53 16.36
N TYR A 14 -44.35 -17.86 16.48
CA TYR A 14 -43.21 -18.81 16.32
C TYR A 14 -42.68 -18.83 14.90
N MET A 15 -43.56 -18.80 13.90
CA MET A 15 -43.18 -18.69 12.47
C MET A 15 -42.47 -17.38 12.17
N MET A 16 -42.91 -16.25 12.76
CA MET A 16 -42.30 -14.95 12.61
C MET A 16 -40.92 -14.89 13.27
N LEU A 17 -40.71 -15.51 14.43
CA LEU A 17 -39.42 -15.68 15.10
C LEU A 17 -38.47 -16.59 14.30
N LEU A 18 -38.99 -17.68 13.71
CA LEU A 18 -38.21 -18.57 12.85
C LEU A 18 -37.76 -17.86 11.56
N LEU A 19 -38.60 -17.00 10.99
CA LEU A 19 -38.30 -16.20 9.81
C LEU A 19 -37.21 -15.14 10.09
N LEU A 20 -37.17 -14.58 11.30
CA LEU A 20 -36.12 -13.66 11.74
C LEU A 20 -34.75 -14.34 11.86
N LEU A 21 -34.74 -15.64 12.21
CA LEU A 21 -33.48 -16.44 12.28
C LEU A 21 -32.95 -16.86 10.91
N LEU A 22 -33.80 -16.77 9.86
CA LEU A 22 -33.44 -17.10 8.48
C LEU A 22 -33.02 -15.86 7.66
N LEU A 23 -33.09 -14.66 8.26
CA LEU A 23 -32.47 -13.48 7.59
C LEU A 23 -30.99 -13.75 7.47
N PRO A 24 -30.45 -13.67 6.23
CA PRO A 24 -29.00 -13.73 6.08
C PRO A 24 -28.42 -12.65 7.00
N GLN A 25 -27.65 -13.07 7.99
CA GLN A 25 -26.77 -12.12 8.67
C GLN A 25 -25.81 -11.65 7.57
N THR A 26 -26.17 -10.54 6.92
CA THR A 26 -25.19 -9.77 6.19
C THR A 26 -24.09 -9.52 7.19
N ALA A 27 -23.01 -10.29 7.09
CA ALA A 27 -21.79 -9.99 7.80
C ALA A 27 -21.55 -8.51 7.50
N MET A 28 -21.76 -7.66 8.49
CA MET A 28 -21.27 -6.30 8.44
C MET A 28 -19.77 -6.50 8.19
N ALA A 29 -19.37 -6.33 6.93
CA ALA A 29 -17.98 -6.16 6.62
C ALA A 29 -17.54 -5.08 7.61
N LYS A 30 -16.70 -5.49 8.57
CA LYS A 30 -16.07 -4.60 9.52
C LYS A 30 -15.26 -3.67 8.62
N ASN A 31 -15.86 -2.53 8.25
CA ASN A 31 -15.10 -1.39 7.76
C ASN A 31 -14.18 -1.04 8.93
N THR A 32 -13.08 -1.75 9.01
CA THR A 32 -11.94 -1.32 9.79
C THR A 32 -11.54 -0.03 9.11
N GLU A 33 -11.88 1.11 9.72
CA GLU A 33 -11.23 2.36 9.34
C GLU A 33 -9.74 2.06 9.44
N LYS A 34 -9.11 1.90 8.26
CA LYS A 34 -7.66 1.73 8.18
C LYS A 34 -7.07 2.94 8.86
N SER A 35 -6.26 2.70 9.88
CA SER A 35 -5.64 3.74 10.69
C SER A 35 -4.94 4.75 9.78
N LYS A 36 -4.96 6.01 10.20
CA LYS A 36 -4.41 7.12 9.41
C LYS A 36 -2.89 6.96 9.30
N THR A 37 -2.41 6.75 8.09
CA THR A 37 -0.98 6.76 7.76
C THR A 37 -0.46 8.20 7.64
N THR A 38 0.84 8.40 7.89
CA THR A 38 1.51 9.71 7.77
C THR A 38 1.32 10.31 6.38
N PHE A 39 1.39 9.48 5.35
CA PHE A 39 1.15 9.87 3.96
C PHE A 39 0.01 9.08 3.35
N PRO A 40 -0.70 9.64 2.36
CA PRO A 40 -1.70 8.89 1.60
C PRO A 40 -1.09 7.65 0.95
N VAL A 41 -1.86 6.56 0.97
CA VAL A 41 -1.48 5.29 0.35
C VAL A 41 -2.47 4.97 -0.76
N GLN A 42 -1.97 4.76 -1.97
CA GLN A 42 -2.76 4.38 -3.13
C GLN A 42 -2.53 2.91 -3.47
N VAL A 43 -3.62 2.18 -3.67
CA VAL A 43 -3.57 0.83 -4.22
C VAL A 43 -3.29 0.93 -5.71
N ILE A 44 -2.17 0.35 -6.19
CA ILE A 44 -1.83 0.30 -7.60
C ILE A 44 -2.25 -1.04 -8.22
N HIS A 45 -2.00 -2.13 -7.52
CA HIS A 45 -2.37 -3.47 -7.94
C HIS A 45 -2.69 -4.30 -6.72
N LYS A 46 -3.86 -4.95 -6.68
CA LYS A 46 -4.26 -5.83 -5.58
C LYS A 46 -5.01 -7.04 -6.11
N THR A 47 -4.52 -8.23 -5.77
CA THR A 47 -5.03 -9.51 -6.26
C THR A 47 -5.59 -10.39 -5.15
N GLY A 48 -5.30 -10.07 -3.89
CA GLY A 48 -5.77 -10.84 -2.74
C GLY A 48 -5.40 -10.20 -1.40
N ASP A 49 -5.52 -10.97 -0.32
CA ASP A 49 -5.15 -10.55 1.02
C ASP A 49 -3.65 -10.29 1.12
N ASP A 50 -3.25 -9.23 1.84
CA ASP A 50 -1.85 -8.82 1.93
C ASP A 50 -0.98 -9.86 2.65
N LYS A 51 -1.55 -10.63 3.58
CA LYS A 51 -0.84 -11.71 4.29
C LYS A 51 -0.54 -12.94 3.42
N GLU A 52 -1.30 -13.13 2.34
CA GLU A 52 -1.15 -14.27 1.42
C GLU A 52 -0.35 -13.90 0.16
N ASN A 53 -0.19 -12.60 -0.09
CA ASN A 53 0.45 -12.06 -1.28
C ASN A 53 1.80 -11.40 -0.96
N PHE A 54 2.67 -11.36 -1.94
CA PHE A 54 3.91 -10.60 -1.85
C PHE A 54 3.60 -9.11 -2.00
N VAL A 55 3.85 -8.35 -0.94
CA VAL A 55 3.56 -6.92 -0.90
C VAL A 55 4.77 -6.11 -1.37
N ILE A 56 4.57 -5.31 -2.40
CA ILE A 56 5.53 -4.34 -2.93
C ILE A 56 5.04 -2.94 -2.59
N VAL A 57 5.93 -2.10 -2.07
CA VAL A 57 5.63 -0.70 -1.77
C VAL A 57 6.52 0.19 -2.61
N ILE A 58 5.93 1.12 -3.35
CA ILE A 58 6.64 2.16 -4.10
C ILE A 58 6.52 3.46 -3.30
N MET A 59 7.65 4.07 -2.93
CA MET A 59 7.71 5.33 -2.20
C MET A 59 8.42 6.39 -3.05
N GLY A 60 7.87 7.60 -3.13
CA GLY A 60 8.45 8.69 -3.91
C GLY A 60 9.53 9.46 -3.16
N ASP A 61 10.69 9.74 -3.78
CA ASP A 61 11.65 10.72 -3.29
C ASP A 61 11.83 11.86 -4.29
N GLY A 62 11.82 13.10 -3.78
CA GLY A 62 11.95 14.30 -4.61
C GLY A 62 10.64 14.73 -5.31
N TYR A 63 9.49 14.17 -4.95
CA TYR A 63 8.19 14.66 -5.40
C TYR A 63 7.62 15.60 -4.34
N THR A 64 7.41 16.87 -4.72
CA THR A 64 6.78 17.87 -3.85
C THR A 64 5.26 17.64 -3.73
N ALA A 65 4.60 18.39 -2.84
CA ALA A 65 3.14 18.33 -2.69
C ALA A 65 2.38 18.58 -4.01
N GLY A 66 2.90 19.48 -4.86
CA GLY A 66 2.32 19.75 -6.18
C GLY A 66 2.64 18.72 -7.25
N GLN A 67 3.45 17.70 -6.95
CA GLN A 67 3.89 16.65 -7.88
C GLN A 67 3.37 15.26 -7.49
N GLN A 68 2.41 15.18 -6.58
CA GLN A 68 1.92 13.88 -6.13
C GLN A 68 1.10 13.14 -7.19
N ASP A 69 0.40 13.84 -8.07
CA ASP A 69 -0.28 13.22 -9.22
C ASP A 69 0.76 12.64 -10.20
N GLN A 70 1.84 13.35 -10.47
CA GLN A 70 2.96 12.85 -11.27
C GLN A 70 3.58 11.60 -10.63
N PHE A 71 3.81 11.62 -9.31
CA PHE A 71 4.32 10.45 -8.59
C PHE A 71 3.42 9.22 -8.79
N LEU A 72 2.10 9.37 -8.67
CA LEU A 72 1.15 8.26 -8.84
C LEU A 72 1.15 7.71 -10.27
N GLU A 73 1.29 8.58 -11.27
CA GLU A 73 1.42 8.16 -12.67
C GLU A 73 2.72 7.37 -12.88
N ASP A 74 3.86 7.89 -12.42
CA ASP A 74 5.17 7.26 -12.52
C ASP A 74 5.20 5.92 -11.76
N ALA A 75 4.63 5.85 -10.55
CA ALA A 75 4.52 4.63 -9.75
C ALA A 75 3.64 3.58 -10.46
N THR A 76 2.54 4.01 -11.07
CA THR A 76 1.66 3.13 -11.84
C THR A 76 2.38 2.58 -13.07
N GLN A 77 3.12 3.40 -13.79
CA GLN A 77 3.92 2.98 -14.95
C GLN A 77 5.01 1.99 -14.53
N LYS A 78 5.73 2.28 -13.43
CA LYS A 78 6.73 1.35 -12.87
C LYS A 78 6.11 0.01 -12.51
N ALA A 79 4.99 0.01 -11.79
CA ALA A 79 4.30 -1.21 -11.40
C ALA A 79 3.87 -2.05 -12.62
N ARG A 80 3.28 -1.42 -13.63
CA ARG A 80 2.93 -2.09 -14.89
C ARG A 80 4.15 -2.69 -15.57
N GLY A 81 5.25 -1.93 -15.65
CA GLY A 81 6.51 -2.43 -16.20
C GLY A 81 7.02 -3.66 -15.44
N MET A 82 7.05 -3.61 -14.10
CA MET A 82 7.48 -4.74 -13.27
C MET A 82 6.68 -6.00 -13.55
N LEU A 83 5.34 -5.90 -13.63
CA LEU A 83 4.45 -7.04 -13.87
C LEU A 83 4.58 -7.64 -15.29
N THR A 84 5.35 -7.04 -16.19
CA THR A 84 5.67 -7.64 -17.51
C THR A 84 6.97 -8.45 -17.52
N TRP A 85 7.77 -8.39 -16.47
CA TRP A 85 9.10 -9.00 -16.42
C TRP A 85 9.14 -10.18 -15.43
N SER A 86 9.89 -11.21 -15.78
CA SER A 86 10.18 -12.32 -14.87
C SER A 86 11.03 -11.83 -13.67
N PRO A 87 10.75 -12.30 -12.43
CA PRO A 87 9.74 -13.30 -12.07
C PRO A 87 8.35 -12.71 -11.75
N TYR A 88 8.18 -11.39 -11.73
CA TYR A 88 6.92 -10.74 -11.31
C TYR A 88 5.74 -11.11 -12.20
N ARG A 89 5.98 -11.30 -13.50
CA ARG A 89 4.95 -11.68 -14.46
C ARG A 89 4.30 -13.02 -14.10
N GLU A 90 5.12 -14.00 -13.74
CA GLU A 90 4.68 -15.36 -13.43
C GLU A 90 3.88 -15.45 -12.11
N TYR A 91 4.06 -14.45 -11.23
CA TYR A 91 3.41 -14.36 -9.91
C TYR A 91 2.50 -13.15 -9.79
N SER A 92 2.11 -12.54 -10.90
CA SER A 92 1.32 -11.30 -10.89
C SER A 92 -0.03 -11.42 -10.18
N ASP A 93 -0.60 -12.62 -10.10
CA ASP A 93 -1.81 -12.96 -9.37
C ASP A 93 -1.60 -13.13 -7.85
N ARG A 94 -0.36 -13.06 -7.38
CA ARG A 94 0.05 -13.15 -5.96
C ARG A 94 0.89 -11.97 -5.50
N ILE A 95 0.73 -10.84 -6.14
CA ILE A 95 1.44 -9.61 -5.82
C ILE A 95 0.42 -8.52 -5.54
N ASN A 96 0.63 -7.78 -4.45
CA ASN A 96 -0.06 -6.54 -4.18
C ASN A 96 0.96 -5.38 -4.23
N ILE A 97 0.60 -4.28 -4.89
CA ILE A 97 1.48 -3.11 -5.04
C ILE A 97 0.78 -1.87 -4.52
N TYR A 98 1.45 -1.15 -3.64
CA TYR A 98 0.99 0.09 -3.04
C TYR A 98 1.96 1.22 -3.34
N ALA A 99 1.45 2.44 -3.49
CA ALA A 99 2.23 3.65 -3.60
C ALA A 99 2.02 4.53 -2.37
N VAL A 100 3.11 4.99 -1.75
CA VAL A 100 3.09 5.92 -0.61
C VAL A 100 3.53 7.29 -1.10
N GLN A 101 2.64 8.26 -0.97
CA GLN A 101 2.81 9.62 -1.47
C GLN A 101 3.67 10.47 -0.51
N ALA A 102 4.91 10.04 -0.25
CA ALA A 102 5.84 10.79 0.58
C ALA A 102 6.17 12.15 -0.07
N VAL A 103 5.94 13.22 0.70
CA VAL A 103 6.10 14.59 0.19
C VAL A 103 7.50 15.11 0.54
N SER A 104 8.24 15.54 -0.47
CA SER A 104 9.52 16.22 -0.34
C SER A 104 9.34 17.75 -0.33
N ASN A 105 10.23 18.48 0.36
CA ASN A 105 10.22 19.94 0.36
C ASN A 105 10.72 20.51 -0.97
N GLU A 106 11.67 19.83 -1.60
CA GLU A 106 12.25 20.21 -2.90
C GLU A 106 12.14 19.08 -3.92
N SER A 107 12.05 19.46 -5.19
CA SER A 107 11.96 18.54 -6.32
C SER A 107 13.32 18.01 -6.75
N GLY A 108 13.35 16.78 -7.22
CA GLY A 108 14.54 16.10 -7.74
C GLY A 108 15.27 15.28 -6.69
N ILE A 109 16.46 14.80 -7.02
CA ILE A 109 17.32 14.00 -6.13
C ILE A 109 18.68 14.60 -5.96
N GLY A 110 19.42 14.18 -4.93
CA GLY A 110 20.77 14.62 -4.66
C GLY A 110 21.80 13.97 -5.59
N VAL A 111 22.89 14.70 -5.86
CA VAL A 111 24.08 14.17 -6.54
C VAL A 111 25.26 14.31 -5.60
N TYR A 112 26.07 13.26 -5.47
CA TYR A 112 27.24 13.30 -4.61
C TYR A 112 28.25 14.34 -5.13
N GLY A 113 28.67 15.25 -4.24
CA GLY A 113 29.54 16.37 -4.60
C GLY A 113 28.84 17.51 -5.35
N GLY A 114 27.53 17.44 -5.56
CA GLY A 114 26.72 18.41 -6.27
C GLY A 114 25.48 18.88 -5.50
N LYS A 115 24.40 19.10 -6.24
CA LYS A 115 23.11 19.50 -5.68
C LYS A 115 22.60 18.48 -4.65
N SER A 116 22.01 18.97 -3.57
CA SER A 116 21.40 18.15 -2.52
C SER A 116 20.08 18.80 -2.10
N PRO A 117 18.99 18.55 -2.89
CA PRO A 117 17.67 19.07 -2.55
C PRO A 117 17.18 18.44 -1.24
N ASP A 118 16.30 19.15 -0.52
CA ASP A 118 15.68 18.71 0.70
C ASP A 118 14.52 17.76 0.37
N THR A 119 14.87 16.49 0.12
CA THR A 119 13.91 15.43 -0.20
C THR A 119 13.60 14.57 1.02
N TYR A 120 12.46 13.85 0.99
CA TYR A 120 12.01 13.10 2.17
C TYR A 120 12.98 11.98 2.56
N PHE A 121 13.47 11.20 1.60
CA PHE A 121 14.40 10.11 1.84
C PHE A 121 15.87 10.49 1.66
N HIS A 122 16.15 11.71 1.24
CA HIS A 122 17.51 12.20 0.97
C HIS A 122 18.33 11.24 0.09
N VAL A 123 17.72 10.72 -0.97
CA VAL A 123 18.43 9.88 -1.92
C VAL A 123 19.49 10.72 -2.67
N LYS A 124 20.70 10.19 -2.76
CA LYS A 124 21.76 10.74 -3.57
C LYS A 124 22.30 9.70 -4.54
N VAL A 125 22.66 10.17 -5.72
CA VAL A 125 23.29 9.34 -6.74
C VAL A 125 24.81 9.56 -6.71
N TYR A 126 25.53 8.44 -6.64
CA TYR A 126 26.98 8.38 -6.84
C TYR A 126 27.26 7.62 -8.14
N GLY A 127 27.60 8.33 -9.20
CA GLY A 127 27.66 7.75 -10.54
C GLY A 127 26.30 7.25 -11.01
N LYS A 128 26.10 5.93 -11.04
CA LYS A 128 24.82 5.27 -11.36
C LYS A 128 24.20 4.54 -10.17
N ALA A 129 24.77 4.69 -8.99
CA ALA A 129 24.32 4.02 -7.78
C ALA A 129 23.59 5.01 -6.86
N PRO A 130 22.25 4.98 -6.80
CA PRO A 130 21.50 5.71 -5.80
C PRO A 130 21.66 5.07 -4.41
N GLY A 131 21.57 5.89 -3.38
CA GLY A 131 21.63 5.43 -2.01
C GLY A 131 21.05 6.46 -1.06
N PHE A 132 20.62 5.99 0.11
CA PHE A 132 20.12 6.85 1.16
C PHE A 132 21.25 7.64 1.83
N THR A 133 20.95 8.87 2.22
CA THR A 133 21.78 9.70 3.09
C THR A 133 20.94 10.31 4.21
N ASN A 134 21.56 10.85 5.24
CA ASN A 134 20.90 11.60 6.31
C ASN A 134 19.69 10.88 6.95
N GLY A 135 19.77 9.57 7.19
CA GLY A 135 18.71 8.79 7.80
C GLY A 135 17.51 8.51 6.88
N GLY A 136 17.70 8.52 5.57
CA GLY A 136 16.64 8.22 4.60
C GLY A 136 16.14 6.77 4.71
N ASP A 137 17.04 5.85 4.99
CA ASP A 137 16.69 4.44 5.19
C ASP A 137 15.88 4.21 6.48
N GLU A 138 16.16 4.93 7.56
CA GLU A 138 15.36 4.89 8.78
C GLU A 138 13.94 5.41 8.53
N ARG A 139 13.79 6.48 7.74
CA ARG A 139 12.46 7.00 7.37
C ARG A 139 11.69 6.01 6.51
N ALA A 140 12.34 5.34 5.56
CA ALA A 140 11.71 4.32 4.75
C ALA A 140 11.29 3.09 5.59
N LYS A 141 12.11 2.67 6.54
CA LYS A 141 11.77 1.62 7.50
C LYS A 141 10.61 2.01 8.42
N ALA A 142 10.57 3.25 8.90
CA ALA A 142 9.48 3.75 9.73
C ALA A 142 8.14 3.73 8.97
N LEU A 143 8.10 4.20 7.72
CA LEU A 143 6.90 4.13 6.88
C LEU A 143 6.50 2.67 6.58
N ARG A 144 7.46 1.76 6.40
CA ARG A 144 7.17 0.33 6.28
C ARG A 144 6.43 -0.18 7.50
N THR A 145 6.98 0.05 8.69
CA THR A 145 6.37 -0.38 9.96
C THR A 145 4.97 0.20 10.10
N GLU A 146 4.80 1.48 9.81
CA GLU A 146 3.50 2.14 9.84
C GLU A 146 2.48 1.48 8.90
N LEU A 147 2.89 1.09 7.67
CA LEU A 147 2.03 0.39 6.73
C LEU A 147 1.64 -1.00 7.25
N GLU A 148 2.60 -1.76 7.77
CA GLU A 148 2.38 -3.10 8.32
C GLU A 148 1.43 -3.08 9.53
N GLU A 149 1.55 -2.08 10.39
CA GLU A 149 0.73 -1.95 11.61
C GLU A 149 -0.65 -1.33 11.34
N ASN A 150 -0.74 -0.35 10.42
CA ASN A 150 -1.89 0.53 10.32
C ASN A 150 -2.66 0.46 9.01
N TYR A 151 -2.08 -0.10 7.94
CA TYR A 151 -2.70 -0.05 6.62
C TYR A 151 -2.94 -1.42 5.99
N LEU A 152 -1.98 -2.33 6.04
CA LEU A 152 -2.08 -3.67 5.46
C LEU A 152 -3.01 -4.58 6.29
N ASP A 153 -3.32 -5.75 5.77
CA ASP A 153 -4.06 -6.76 6.51
C ASP A 153 -3.22 -7.26 7.71
N GLU A 154 -3.87 -7.60 8.82
CA GLU A 154 -3.19 -8.04 10.04
C GLU A 154 -2.26 -9.24 9.77
N GLY A 155 -1.00 -9.12 10.16
CA GLY A 155 0.03 -10.13 9.95
C GLY A 155 0.68 -10.10 8.57
N ALA A 156 0.33 -9.14 7.71
CA ALA A 156 1.02 -8.91 6.45
C ALA A 156 2.39 -8.27 6.66
N ASN A 157 3.30 -8.54 5.75
CA ASN A 157 4.64 -7.95 5.75
C ASN A 157 4.97 -7.37 4.38
N VAL A 158 5.64 -6.24 4.35
CA VAL A 158 6.19 -5.67 3.12
C VAL A 158 7.38 -6.52 2.67
N GLY A 159 7.27 -7.12 1.48
CA GLY A 159 8.31 -7.95 0.89
C GLY A 159 9.47 -7.14 0.33
N THR A 160 9.18 -6.02 -0.34
CA THR A 160 10.20 -5.10 -0.85
C THR A 160 9.67 -3.67 -0.97
N ILE A 161 10.60 -2.71 -0.88
CA ILE A 161 10.34 -1.29 -1.08
C ILE A 161 11.14 -0.82 -2.30
N HIS A 162 10.46 -0.15 -3.21
CA HIS A 162 11.07 0.56 -4.33
C HIS A 162 11.02 2.06 -4.06
N ILE A 163 12.18 2.73 -4.04
CA ILE A 163 12.23 4.18 -3.98
C ILE A 163 12.24 4.71 -5.42
N LEU A 164 11.18 5.42 -5.76
CA LEU A 164 11.03 6.06 -7.06
C LEU A 164 11.53 7.49 -6.96
N CYS A 165 12.66 7.76 -7.60
CA CYS A 165 13.30 9.07 -7.58
C CYS A 165 12.70 9.98 -8.66
N ASN A 166 12.35 11.22 -8.29
CA ASN A 166 11.90 12.24 -9.24
C ASN A 166 13.10 12.78 -10.06
N ASP A 167 13.56 11.96 -11.00
CA ASP A 167 14.65 12.27 -11.91
C ASP A 167 14.49 11.49 -13.22
N THR A 168 15.04 12.04 -14.29
CA THR A 168 15.02 11.41 -15.63
C THR A 168 16.12 10.34 -15.81
N GLY A 169 16.99 10.16 -14.80
CA GLY A 169 18.06 9.17 -14.83
C GLY A 169 17.51 7.74 -14.71
N SER A 170 18.15 6.81 -15.40
CA SER A 170 17.90 5.38 -15.22
C SER A 170 18.93 4.83 -14.24
N TYR A 171 18.49 4.57 -13.02
CA TYR A 171 19.33 4.01 -11.96
C TYR A 171 18.91 2.58 -11.67
N GLY A 172 19.87 1.69 -11.48
CA GLY A 172 19.63 0.31 -11.10
C GLY A 172 20.52 -0.05 -9.94
N ALA A 173 20.04 0.11 -8.71
CA ALA A 173 20.74 -0.39 -7.55
C ALA A 173 19.76 -1.07 -6.59
N SER A 174 20.13 -2.25 -6.13
CA SER A 174 19.55 -2.88 -4.95
C SER A 174 20.56 -2.72 -3.82
N VAL A 175 20.21 -1.97 -2.80
CA VAL A 175 21.13 -1.69 -1.66
C VAL A 175 21.09 -2.82 -0.64
N ASN A 176 19.94 -3.49 -0.54
CA ASN A 176 19.74 -4.72 0.21
C ASN A 176 18.45 -5.40 -0.28
N PRO A 177 18.11 -6.61 0.19
CA PRO A 177 16.91 -7.32 -0.27
C PRO A 177 15.60 -6.55 -0.06
N LEU A 178 15.58 -5.56 0.84
CA LEU A 178 14.38 -4.78 1.17
C LEU A 178 14.21 -3.57 0.26
N PHE A 179 15.28 -2.92 -0.21
CA PHE A 179 15.21 -1.68 -0.98
C PHE A 179 15.74 -1.83 -2.41
N SER A 180 15.02 -1.24 -3.37
CA SER A 180 15.48 -0.99 -4.73
C SER A 180 15.17 0.46 -5.15
N PHE A 181 15.90 0.97 -6.13
CA PHE A 181 15.76 2.33 -6.65
C PHE A 181 15.41 2.30 -8.14
#